data_785ee5defbccf6f7053862f34c29ec04
#
_entry.id   785ee5defbccf6f7053862f34c29ec04
#
_cell.length_a   1.000
_cell.length_b   1.000
_cell.length_c   1.000
_cell.angle_alpha   90.00
_cell.angle_beta   90.00
_cell.angle_gamma   90.00
#
_symmetry.space_group_name_H-M   'P 1'
#
loop_
_entity.id
_entity.type
_entity.pdbx_description
1 polymer ?
#
loop_
_entity_poly.entity_id
_entity_poly.type
_entity_poly.pdbx_seq_one_letter_code
_entity_poly.pdbx_strand_id
1 'polypeptide(L)'
;IPALPDLVAALPGIDLRIEETEETPGMAALRTGHFDILIIERDENPGLAPRGYTDIPFIDEPLVLVTPDSAPPIRSIEDLADLTWLRVNPGSSGGHVMRRITNAFPDTRWAPHLYTTYEAARSLVRARAGSTILPAMALAGAHTSGMRVTPLPSLGTRKILLRHKNHGWSEAGGPARIVAFLAEWQRHNAYSAQTD
;
A
#
# COMPACT_ATOMS: atom_id res chain seq x y z
N ILE A 1 -3.91 8.53 2.97
CA ILE A 1 -2.71 8.66 3.83
C ILE A 1 -3.19 8.94 5.24
N PRO A 2 -2.95 8.04 6.21
CA PRO A 2 -3.47 8.20 7.59
C PRO A 2 -2.93 9.46 8.30
N ALA A 3 -1.71 9.86 7.99
CA ALA A 3 -1.07 11.06 8.56
C ALA A 3 -1.67 12.41 8.09
N LEU A 4 -2.57 12.40 7.11
CA LEU A 4 -3.02 13.64 6.46
C LEU A 4 -3.78 14.60 7.40
N PRO A 5 -4.72 14.14 8.25
CA PRO A 5 -5.39 15.02 9.20
C PRO A 5 -4.40 15.70 10.15
N ASP A 6 -3.45 14.92 10.68
CA ASP A 6 -2.43 15.42 11.62
C ASP A 6 -1.47 16.39 10.93
N LEU A 7 -1.10 16.10 9.68
CA LEU A 7 -0.26 16.97 8.86
C LEU A 7 -0.90 18.34 8.64
N VAL A 8 -2.16 18.36 8.26
CA VAL A 8 -2.90 19.63 8.04
C VAL A 8 -3.01 20.43 9.34
N ALA A 9 -3.26 19.76 10.45
CA ALA A 9 -3.35 20.41 11.76
C ALA A 9 -1.98 20.97 12.24
N ALA A 10 -0.90 20.23 12.01
CA ALA A 10 0.45 20.59 12.49
C ALA A 10 1.14 21.66 11.63
N LEU A 11 0.76 21.80 10.37
CA LEU A 11 1.40 22.71 9.43
C LEU A 11 0.41 23.72 8.83
N PRO A 12 -0.24 24.54 9.65
CA PRO A 12 -1.16 25.57 9.15
C PRO A 12 -0.41 26.54 8.23
N GLY A 13 -1.03 26.91 7.11
CA GLY A 13 -0.44 27.83 6.13
C GLY A 13 0.43 27.14 5.06
N ILE A 14 0.54 25.82 5.06
CA ILE A 14 1.05 25.09 3.90
C ILE A 14 -0.13 24.77 2.97
N ASP A 15 -0.01 25.20 1.71
CA ASP A 15 -0.95 24.80 0.66
C ASP A 15 -0.56 23.41 0.16
N LEU A 16 -1.43 22.44 0.44
CA LEU A 16 -1.22 21.03 0.06
C LEU A 16 -2.04 20.68 -1.16
N ARG A 17 -1.34 20.28 -2.22
CA ARG A 17 -1.96 19.66 -3.38
C ARG A 17 -1.58 18.18 -3.41
N ILE A 18 -2.60 17.31 -3.39
CA ILE A 18 -2.42 15.86 -3.37
C ILE A 18 -3.07 15.29 -4.62
N GLU A 19 -2.28 14.56 -5.39
CA GLU A 19 -2.73 13.90 -6.61
C GLU A 19 -2.35 12.42 -6.56
N GLU A 20 -3.25 11.56 -7.01
CA GLU A 20 -2.96 10.15 -7.22
C GLU A 20 -2.44 9.93 -8.65
N THR A 21 -1.34 9.22 -8.77
CA THR A 21 -0.70 8.96 -10.05
C THR A 21 0.04 7.63 -10.03
N GLU A 22 0.29 7.06 -11.21
CA GLU A 22 1.21 5.93 -11.33
C GLU A 22 2.67 6.38 -11.17
N GLU A 23 3.57 5.45 -10.85
CA GLU A 23 4.96 5.78 -10.54
C GLU A 23 5.67 6.50 -11.69
N THR A 24 5.55 6.02 -12.91
CA THR A 24 6.28 6.60 -14.08
C THR A 24 5.90 8.06 -14.32
N PRO A 25 4.61 8.44 -14.46
CA PRO A 25 4.24 9.85 -14.58
C PRO A 25 4.55 10.63 -13.30
N GLY A 26 4.42 10.03 -12.11
CA GLY A 26 4.80 10.64 -10.84
C GLY A 26 6.28 11.01 -10.79
N MET A 27 7.17 10.14 -11.24
CA MET A 27 8.60 10.41 -11.36
C MET A 27 8.91 11.53 -12.38
N ALA A 28 8.16 11.60 -13.47
CA ALA A 28 8.29 12.69 -14.43
C ALA A 28 7.87 14.05 -13.80
N ALA A 29 6.76 14.06 -13.07
CA ALA A 29 6.25 15.22 -12.35
C ALA A 29 7.22 15.67 -11.24
N LEU A 30 7.79 14.74 -10.47
CA LEU A 30 8.82 15.03 -9.48
C LEU A 30 10.08 15.63 -10.14
N ARG A 31 10.51 15.09 -11.27
CA ARG A 31 11.66 15.60 -12.02
C ARG A 31 11.47 17.02 -12.50
N THR A 32 10.30 17.38 -12.99
CA THR A 32 9.98 18.73 -13.50
C THR A 32 9.67 19.73 -12.40
N GLY A 33 9.47 19.29 -11.15
CA GLY A 33 9.09 20.13 -10.03
C GLY A 33 7.58 20.42 -9.96
N HIS A 34 6.77 19.66 -10.69
CA HIS A 34 5.32 19.68 -10.52
C HIS A 34 4.90 19.04 -9.18
N PHE A 35 5.61 18.00 -8.76
CA PHE A 35 5.55 17.47 -7.41
C PHE A 35 6.83 17.78 -6.64
N ASP A 36 6.69 18.07 -5.35
CA ASP A 36 7.79 18.20 -4.42
C ASP A 36 8.17 16.85 -3.81
N ILE A 37 7.17 16.05 -3.49
CA ILE A 37 7.29 14.75 -2.84
C ILE A 37 6.46 13.73 -3.62
N LEU A 38 7.01 12.55 -3.83
CA LEU A 38 6.31 11.40 -4.37
C LEU A 38 6.26 10.31 -3.32
N ILE A 39 5.06 9.84 -3.00
CA ILE A 39 4.86 8.68 -2.15
C ILE A 39 4.84 7.46 -3.06
N ILE A 40 5.78 6.56 -2.84
CA ILE A 40 5.98 5.38 -3.67
C ILE A 40 5.91 4.11 -2.84
N GLU A 41 5.52 3.08 -3.51
CA GLU A 41 5.42 1.74 -2.95
C GLU A 41 6.59 0.89 -3.42
N ARG A 42 7.13 0.07 -2.54
CA ARG A 42 8.21 -0.88 -2.83
C ARG A 42 7.94 -2.22 -2.14
N ASP A 43 8.54 -3.25 -2.70
CA ASP A 43 8.65 -4.55 -2.06
C ASP A 43 9.58 -4.47 -0.83
N GLU A 44 9.71 -5.55 -0.08
CA GLU A 44 10.53 -5.65 1.14
C GLU A 44 11.96 -5.15 0.97
N ASN A 45 12.53 -5.28 -0.24
CA ASN A 45 13.87 -4.80 -0.58
C ASN A 45 13.81 -3.69 -1.65
N PRO A 46 13.60 -2.45 -1.24
CA PRO A 46 13.33 -1.36 -2.17
C PRO A 46 14.50 -0.97 -3.09
N GLY A 47 15.71 -1.47 -2.82
CA GLY A 47 16.90 -1.02 -3.54
C GLY A 47 17.31 0.41 -3.13
N LEU A 48 18.27 0.97 -3.87
CA LEU A 48 18.70 2.36 -3.67
C LEU A 48 17.82 3.32 -4.47
N ALA A 49 17.63 4.52 -3.92
CA ALA A 49 17.01 5.61 -4.65
C ALA A 49 17.78 5.91 -5.95
N PRO A 50 17.10 6.30 -7.03
CA PRO A 50 17.78 6.75 -8.24
C PRO A 50 18.70 7.94 -7.94
N ARG A 51 19.78 8.08 -8.74
CA ARG A 51 20.71 9.20 -8.57
C ARG A 51 19.98 10.55 -8.62
N GLY A 52 20.25 11.40 -7.65
CA GLY A 52 19.63 12.72 -7.52
C GLY A 52 18.36 12.76 -6.68
N TYR A 53 17.95 11.63 -6.13
CA TYR A 53 16.80 11.50 -5.24
C TYR A 53 17.17 10.88 -3.91
N THR A 54 16.36 11.15 -2.90
CA THR A 54 16.41 10.51 -1.59
C THR A 54 15.09 9.80 -1.34
N ASP A 55 15.15 8.58 -0.85
CA ASP A 55 14.02 7.80 -0.36
C ASP A 55 14.07 7.75 1.16
N ILE A 56 13.00 8.17 1.80
CA ILE A 56 12.82 8.13 3.24
C ILE A 56 11.77 7.07 3.55
N PRO A 57 12.08 6.05 4.36
CA PRO A 57 11.09 5.09 4.84
C PRO A 57 9.95 5.84 5.56
N PHE A 58 8.70 5.49 5.22
CA PHE A 58 7.53 6.13 5.81
C PHE A 58 6.62 5.13 6.50
N ILE A 59 6.24 4.06 5.83
CA ILE A 59 5.37 3.03 6.42
C ILE A 59 5.89 1.65 5.99
N ASP A 60 5.95 0.74 6.94
CA ASP A 60 6.13 -0.69 6.71
C ASP A 60 4.80 -1.36 7.02
N GLU A 61 4.10 -1.81 5.99
CA GLU A 61 2.71 -2.20 6.08
C GLU A 61 2.53 -3.68 5.81
N PRO A 62 1.91 -4.44 6.73
CA PRO A 62 1.64 -5.84 6.50
C PRO A 62 0.59 -6.03 5.39
N LEU A 63 0.77 -7.09 4.63
CA LEU A 63 -0.22 -7.60 3.70
C LEU A 63 -1.10 -8.62 4.41
N VAL A 64 -2.40 -8.55 4.15
CA VAL A 64 -3.39 -9.44 4.76
C VAL A 64 -4.23 -10.12 3.69
N LEU A 65 -4.59 -11.36 3.94
CA LEU A 65 -5.54 -12.09 3.12
C LEU A 65 -6.96 -11.64 3.47
N VAL A 66 -7.77 -11.37 2.46
CA VAL A 66 -9.19 -11.02 2.59
C VAL A 66 -10.01 -12.02 1.80
N THR A 67 -10.83 -12.78 2.50
CA THR A 67 -11.71 -13.79 1.91
C THR A 67 -13.18 -13.48 2.22
N PRO A 68 -14.14 -13.98 1.44
CA PRO A 68 -15.53 -14.02 1.89
C PRO A 68 -15.64 -14.75 3.24
N ASP A 69 -16.56 -14.35 4.09
CA ASP A 69 -16.84 -15.01 5.39
C ASP A 69 -17.24 -16.48 5.23
N SER A 70 -17.84 -16.82 4.08
CA SER A 70 -18.23 -18.18 3.71
C SER A 70 -17.06 -19.06 3.22
N ALA A 71 -15.88 -18.48 2.98
CA ALA A 71 -14.71 -19.26 2.57
C ALA A 71 -14.22 -20.16 3.72
N PRO A 72 -13.58 -21.29 3.42
CA PRO A 72 -12.94 -22.12 4.44
C PRO A 72 -11.93 -21.29 5.27
N PRO A 73 -11.73 -21.64 6.55
CA PRO A 73 -10.68 -20.98 7.35
C PRO A 73 -9.30 -21.32 6.78
N ILE A 74 -8.47 -20.31 6.63
CA ILE A 74 -7.08 -20.44 6.18
C ILE A 74 -6.19 -20.59 7.41
N ARG A 75 -5.45 -21.68 7.49
CA ARG A 75 -4.56 -22.01 8.62
C ARG A 75 -3.09 -22.05 8.19
N SER A 76 -2.85 -22.27 6.91
CA SER A 76 -1.52 -22.41 6.33
C SER A 76 -1.46 -21.77 4.94
N ILE A 77 -0.25 -21.67 4.39
CA ILE A 77 -0.04 -21.14 3.03
C ILE A 77 -0.60 -22.08 1.97
N GLU A 78 -0.63 -23.38 2.23
CA GLU A 78 -1.13 -24.40 1.31
C GLU A 78 -2.64 -24.26 1.09
N ASP A 79 -3.39 -23.79 2.10
CA ASP A 79 -4.83 -23.56 1.98
C ASP A 79 -5.16 -22.48 0.92
N LEU A 80 -4.17 -21.66 0.54
CA LEU A 80 -4.32 -20.63 -0.49
C LEU A 80 -4.57 -21.23 -1.88
N ALA A 81 -4.14 -22.47 -2.13
CA ALA A 81 -4.34 -23.16 -3.40
C ALA A 81 -5.83 -23.39 -3.72
N ASP A 82 -6.66 -23.53 -2.70
CA ASP A 82 -8.10 -23.80 -2.85
C ASP A 82 -8.94 -22.54 -3.06
N LEU A 83 -8.36 -21.37 -2.92
CA LEU A 83 -9.07 -20.11 -3.08
C LEU A 83 -9.34 -19.77 -4.55
N THR A 84 -10.44 -19.08 -4.80
CA THR A 84 -10.67 -18.38 -6.06
C THR A 84 -10.19 -16.93 -5.87
N TRP A 85 -9.29 -16.48 -6.73
CA TRP A 85 -8.62 -15.21 -6.60
C TRP A 85 -9.21 -14.14 -7.51
N LEU A 86 -9.42 -12.95 -6.98
CA LEU A 86 -9.73 -11.77 -7.78
C LEU A 86 -8.49 -11.35 -8.58
N ARG A 87 -8.71 -10.88 -9.79
CA ARG A 87 -7.64 -10.32 -10.62
C ARG A 87 -7.30 -8.90 -10.19
N VAL A 88 -6.03 -8.58 -10.20
CA VAL A 88 -5.49 -7.25 -9.86
C VAL A 88 -4.57 -6.80 -10.98
N ASN A 89 -4.39 -5.48 -11.14
CA ASN A 89 -3.43 -4.94 -12.09
C ASN A 89 -2.03 -5.52 -11.80
N PRO A 90 -1.39 -6.20 -12.77
CA PRO A 90 -0.07 -6.81 -12.56
C PRO A 90 1.03 -5.82 -12.16
N GLY A 91 0.89 -4.53 -12.50
CA GLY A 91 1.84 -3.47 -12.15
C GLY A 91 1.65 -2.89 -10.76
N SER A 92 0.60 -3.27 -10.02
CA SER A 92 0.38 -2.83 -8.64
C SER A 92 1.15 -3.71 -7.66
N SER A 93 1.33 -3.25 -6.41
CA SER A 93 1.89 -4.06 -5.34
C SER A 93 1.12 -5.34 -5.08
N GLY A 94 -0.21 -5.26 -5.11
CA GLY A 94 -1.05 -6.45 -5.07
C GLY A 94 -0.73 -7.43 -6.20
N GLY A 95 -0.41 -6.93 -7.40
CA GLY A 95 0.02 -7.74 -8.54
C GLY A 95 1.36 -8.46 -8.29
N HIS A 96 2.29 -7.82 -7.59
CA HIS A 96 3.56 -8.48 -7.22
C HIS A 96 3.32 -9.66 -6.26
N VAL A 97 2.49 -9.46 -5.24
CA VAL A 97 2.13 -10.55 -4.31
C VAL A 97 1.38 -11.65 -5.03
N MET A 98 0.42 -11.30 -5.91
CA MET A 98 -0.33 -12.30 -6.68
C MET A 98 0.56 -13.13 -7.60
N ARG A 99 1.62 -12.55 -8.19
CA ARG A 99 2.61 -13.33 -8.95
C ARG A 99 3.34 -14.35 -8.07
N ARG A 100 3.70 -14.00 -6.83
CA ARG A 100 4.32 -14.95 -5.90
C ARG A 100 3.39 -16.12 -5.61
N ILE A 101 2.09 -15.86 -5.40
CA ILE A 101 1.08 -16.89 -5.18
C ILE A 101 0.92 -17.76 -6.42
N THR A 102 0.78 -17.17 -7.61
CA THR A 102 0.64 -17.92 -8.86
C THR A 102 1.86 -18.81 -9.13
N ASN A 103 3.05 -18.33 -8.82
CA ASN A 103 4.28 -19.13 -8.98
C ASN A 103 4.34 -20.30 -7.98
N ALA A 104 3.83 -20.09 -6.75
CA ALA A 104 3.77 -21.15 -5.75
C ALA A 104 2.64 -22.15 -6.02
N PHE A 105 1.53 -21.71 -6.61
CA PHE A 105 0.33 -22.50 -6.90
C PHE A 105 -0.08 -22.33 -8.36
N PRO A 106 0.51 -23.09 -9.31
CA PRO A 106 0.24 -22.93 -10.75
C PRO A 106 -1.23 -23.14 -11.14
N ASP A 107 -1.96 -23.99 -10.42
CA ASP A 107 -3.37 -24.31 -10.67
C ASP A 107 -4.34 -23.29 -10.05
N THR A 108 -3.85 -22.09 -9.74
CA THR A 108 -4.63 -21.01 -9.13
C THR A 108 -5.92 -20.72 -9.91
N ARG A 109 -7.05 -20.77 -9.21
CA ARG A 109 -8.37 -20.43 -9.78
C ARG A 109 -8.58 -18.91 -9.77
N TRP A 110 -8.93 -18.36 -10.91
CA TRP A 110 -9.17 -16.92 -11.10
C TRP A 110 -10.65 -16.63 -11.31
N ALA A 111 -11.16 -15.66 -10.55
CA ALA A 111 -12.45 -15.04 -10.84
C ALA A 111 -12.36 -14.24 -12.15
N PRO A 112 -13.48 -14.05 -12.87
CA PRO A 112 -13.49 -13.23 -14.08
C PRO A 112 -13.35 -11.72 -13.81
N HIS A 113 -13.39 -11.31 -12.54
CA HIS A 113 -13.42 -9.91 -12.12
C HIS A 113 -12.01 -9.34 -11.89
N LEU A 114 -11.76 -8.17 -12.46
CA LEU A 114 -10.57 -7.35 -12.22
C LEU A 114 -10.96 -6.14 -11.39
N TYR A 115 -10.15 -5.81 -10.39
CA TYR A 115 -10.30 -4.57 -9.63
C TYR A 115 -9.07 -3.66 -9.79
N THR A 116 -9.30 -2.36 -9.61
CA THR A 116 -8.27 -1.33 -9.67
C THR A 116 -8.21 -0.49 -8.39
N THR A 117 -9.22 -0.59 -7.53
CA THR A 117 -9.26 0.13 -6.24
C THR A 117 -9.52 -0.84 -5.09
N TYR A 118 -9.03 -0.50 -3.90
CA TYR A 118 -9.26 -1.32 -2.70
C TYR A 118 -10.74 -1.42 -2.33
N GLU A 119 -11.51 -0.39 -2.62
CA GLU A 119 -12.96 -0.41 -2.38
C GLU A 119 -13.68 -1.41 -3.30
N ALA A 120 -13.33 -1.43 -4.57
CA ALA A 120 -13.84 -2.43 -5.51
C ALA A 120 -13.44 -3.85 -5.07
N ALA A 121 -12.19 -4.04 -4.63
CA ALA A 121 -11.74 -5.32 -4.09
C ALA A 121 -12.60 -5.79 -2.91
N ARG A 122 -12.81 -4.93 -1.90
CA ARG A 122 -13.65 -5.24 -0.73
C ARG A 122 -15.08 -5.57 -1.13
N SER A 123 -15.64 -4.81 -2.08
CA SER A 123 -17.01 -5.03 -2.57
C SER A 123 -17.15 -6.38 -3.28
N LEU A 124 -16.17 -6.76 -4.10
CA LEU A 124 -16.14 -8.06 -4.77
C LEU A 124 -15.99 -9.22 -3.78
N VAL A 125 -15.15 -9.07 -2.76
CA VAL A 125 -15.01 -10.09 -1.70
C VAL A 125 -16.33 -10.26 -0.95
N ARG A 126 -16.97 -9.16 -0.53
CA ARG A 126 -18.30 -9.21 0.12
C ARG A 126 -19.37 -9.87 -0.75
N ALA A 127 -19.30 -9.63 -2.05
CA ALA A 127 -20.17 -10.28 -3.04
C ALA A 127 -19.81 -11.76 -3.29
N ARG A 128 -18.82 -12.32 -2.56
CA ARG A 128 -18.33 -13.70 -2.71
C ARG A 128 -17.76 -14.02 -4.10
N ALA A 129 -17.30 -12.98 -4.80
CA ALA A 129 -16.73 -13.13 -6.13
C ALA A 129 -15.32 -13.73 -6.13
N GLY A 130 -14.63 -13.71 -4.99
CA GLY A 130 -13.29 -14.27 -4.82
C GLY A 130 -12.57 -13.68 -3.62
N SER A 131 -11.32 -14.09 -3.45
CA SER A 131 -10.41 -13.67 -2.39
C SER A 131 -9.31 -12.77 -2.95
N THR A 132 -8.67 -11.98 -2.09
CA THR A 132 -7.58 -11.10 -2.49
C THR A 132 -6.61 -10.84 -1.35
N ILE A 133 -5.47 -10.24 -1.66
CA ILE A 133 -4.52 -9.73 -0.68
C ILE A 133 -4.55 -8.21 -0.74
N LEU A 134 -4.72 -7.58 0.41
CA LEU A 134 -4.74 -6.14 0.54
C LEU A 134 -3.72 -5.68 1.58
N PRO A 135 -3.23 -4.45 1.47
CA PRO A 135 -2.54 -3.80 2.57
C PRO A 135 -3.48 -3.63 3.76
N ALA A 136 -2.99 -3.81 4.98
CA ALA A 136 -3.83 -3.71 6.18
C ALA A 136 -4.53 -2.35 6.30
N MET A 137 -3.86 -1.27 5.91
CA MET A 137 -4.44 0.08 5.89
C MET A 137 -5.64 0.23 4.94
N ALA A 138 -5.72 -0.59 3.89
CA ALA A 138 -6.88 -0.59 3.01
C ALA A 138 -8.17 -1.05 3.72
N LEU A 139 -8.04 -1.62 4.92
CA LEU A 139 -9.14 -2.09 5.75
C LEU A 139 -9.39 -1.18 6.94
N ALA A 140 -8.51 -0.21 7.22
CA ALA A 140 -8.67 0.72 8.33
C ALA A 140 -9.97 1.52 8.17
N GLY A 141 -10.82 1.50 9.19
CA GLY A 141 -12.13 2.17 9.18
C GLY A 141 -13.15 1.58 8.21
N ALA A 142 -12.82 0.49 7.51
CA ALA A 142 -13.74 -0.16 6.59
C ALA A 142 -14.65 -1.16 7.32
N HIS A 143 -15.90 -1.24 6.89
CA HIS A 143 -16.78 -2.32 7.31
C HIS A 143 -16.26 -3.66 6.77
N THR A 144 -15.91 -4.57 7.69
CA THR A 144 -15.42 -5.93 7.35
C THR A 144 -16.53 -6.99 7.37
N SER A 145 -17.78 -6.61 7.64
CA SER A 145 -18.93 -7.53 7.58
C SER A 145 -19.00 -8.24 6.23
N GLY A 146 -19.19 -9.54 6.24
CA GLY A 146 -19.17 -10.41 5.05
C GLY A 146 -17.78 -10.77 4.53
N MET A 147 -16.73 -10.37 5.23
CA MET A 147 -15.35 -10.69 4.91
C MET A 147 -14.62 -11.22 6.15
N ARG A 148 -13.66 -12.11 5.91
CA ARG A 148 -12.68 -12.52 6.90
C ARG A 148 -11.33 -11.95 6.52
N VAL A 149 -10.67 -11.31 7.47
CA VAL A 149 -9.31 -10.80 7.33
C VAL A 149 -8.38 -11.74 8.09
N THR A 150 -7.41 -12.30 7.39
CA THR A 150 -6.46 -13.24 7.98
C THR A 150 -5.04 -12.67 7.81
N PRO A 151 -4.38 -12.28 8.89
CA PRO A 151 -2.96 -11.97 8.86
C PRO A 151 -2.17 -13.23 8.50
N LEU A 152 -1.32 -13.11 7.49
CA LEU A 152 -0.40 -14.18 7.09
C LEU A 152 1.00 -13.59 6.96
N PRO A 153 1.86 -13.73 7.97
CA PRO A 153 3.22 -13.18 7.94
C PRO A 153 4.03 -13.58 6.71
N SER A 154 3.76 -14.78 6.17
CA SER A 154 4.37 -15.28 4.93
C SER A 154 4.03 -14.47 3.67
N LEU A 155 3.00 -13.63 3.70
CA LEU A 155 2.69 -12.70 2.61
C LEU A 155 3.67 -11.52 2.58
N GLY A 156 4.37 -11.26 3.68
CA GLY A 156 5.32 -10.16 3.81
C GLY A 156 4.66 -8.81 4.02
N THR A 157 5.45 -7.78 3.81
CA THR A 157 5.04 -6.38 3.95
C THR A 157 5.26 -5.64 2.62
N ARG A 158 4.66 -4.47 2.50
CA ARG A 158 5.05 -3.47 1.51
C ARG A 158 5.66 -2.27 2.23
N LYS A 159 6.62 -1.64 1.58
CA LYS A 159 7.25 -0.42 2.08
C LYS A 159 6.71 0.79 1.34
N ILE A 160 6.27 1.76 2.08
CA ILE A 160 5.92 3.08 1.54
C ILE A 160 7.07 4.02 1.84
N LEU A 161 7.57 4.67 0.81
CA LEU A 161 8.69 5.59 0.88
C LEU A 161 8.25 6.99 0.43
N LEU A 162 8.86 8.00 1.03
CA LEU A 162 8.77 9.38 0.56
C LEU A 162 9.98 9.65 -0.30
N ARG A 163 9.79 9.91 -1.58
CA ARG A 163 10.86 10.26 -2.50
C ARG A 163 10.85 11.75 -2.81
N HIS A 164 12.01 12.37 -2.74
CA HIS A 164 12.19 13.77 -3.13
C HIS A 164 13.54 13.98 -3.82
N LYS A 165 13.71 15.14 -4.47
CA LYS A 165 15.00 15.53 -5.04
C LYS A 165 16.00 15.86 -3.93
N ASN A 166 17.28 15.58 -4.15
CA ASN A 166 18.36 15.93 -3.21
C ASN A 166 18.62 17.44 -3.12
N HIS A 167 18.18 18.19 -4.11
CA HIS A 167 18.42 19.63 -4.22
C HIS A 167 17.14 20.37 -4.61
N GLY A 168 17.08 21.64 -4.28
CA GLY A 168 15.99 22.52 -4.70
C GLY A 168 15.02 22.93 -3.59
N TRP A 169 15.21 22.43 -2.38
CA TRP A 169 14.43 22.85 -1.21
C TRP A 169 15.26 23.72 -0.27
N SER A 170 14.62 24.72 0.31
CA SER A 170 15.09 25.34 1.54
C SER A 170 14.76 24.43 2.71
N GLU A 171 15.67 24.27 3.68
CA GLU A 171 15.42 23.48 4.90
C GLU A 171 14.20 23.98 5.69
N ALA A 172 13.87 25.26 5.59
CA ALA A 172 12.69 25.87 6.19
C ALA A 172 11.46 25.86 5.26
N GLY A 173 11.60 25.34 4.04
CA GLY A 173 10.54 25.30 3.03
C GLY A 173 9.40 24.33 3.38
N GLY A 174 8.26 24.55 2.75
CA GLY A 174 7.08 23.68 2.93
C GLY A 174 7.37 22.19 2.75
N PRO A 175 8.01 21.77 1.65
CA PRO A 175 8.32 20.36 1.41
C PRO A 175 9.21 19.73 2.50
N ALA A 176 10.25 20.44 2.95
CA ALA A 176 11.12 19.94 4.02
C ALA A 176 10.37 19.76 5.35
N ARG A 177 9.49 20.69 5.68
CA ARG A 177 8.63 20.60 6.87
C ARG A 177 7.65 19.43 6.79
N ILE A 178 7.08 19.17 5.61
CA ILE A 178 6.20 18.02 5.38
C ILE A 178 6.97 16.70 5.58
N VAL A 179 8.13 16.59 4.98
CA VAL A 179 8.98 15.37 5.11
C VAL A 179 9.38 15.15 6.56
N ALA A 180 9.83 16.19 7.27
CA ALA A 180 10.20 16.11 8.68
C ALA A 180 9.00 15.67 9.55
N PHE A 181 7.83 16.26 9.32
CA PHE A 181 6.60 15.86 10.02
C PHE A 181 6.25 14.39 9.76
N LEU A 182 6.22 13.96 8.51
CA LEU A 182 5.85 12.59 8.15
C LEU A 182 6.84 11.56 8.72
N ALA A 183 8.13 11.86 8.73
CA ALA A 183 9.14 11.01 9.34
C ALA A 183 8.99 10.92 10.87
N GLU A 184 8.56 11.99 11.52
CA GLU A 184 8.27 12.00 12.96
C GLU A 184 6.95 11.27 13.26
N TRP A 185 5.91 11.55 12.48
CA TRP A 185 4.62 10.87 12.60
C TRP A 185 4.77 9.35 12.50
N GLN A 186 5.57 8.87 11.57
CA GLN A 186 5.87 7.44 11.41
C GLN A 186 6.48 6.84 12.67
N ARG A 187 7.42 7.53 13.33
CA ARG A 187 8.06 7.03 14.56
C ARG A 187 7.08 6.86 15.72
N HIS A 188 6.05 7.71 15.80
CA HIS A 188 5.04 7.68 16.86
C HIS A 188 3.85 6.78 16.53
N ASN A 189 3.59 6.57 15.23
CA ASN A 189 2.45 5.81 14.74
C ASN A 189 2.90 4.59 13.92
N ALA A 190 4.15 4.13 14.13
CA ALA A 190 4.60 2.90 13.51
C ALA A 190 3.52 1.85 13.71
N TYR A 191 2.95 1.35 12.60
CA TYR A 191 1.87 0.39 12.60
C TYR A 191 2.42 -0.86 13.29
N SER A 192 2.32 -0.89 14.61
CA SER A 192 2.52 -2.12 15.35
C SER A 192 1.38 -3.02 14.89
N ALA A 193 1.72 -4.06 14.15
CA ALA A 193 0.85 -5.20 13.96
C ALA A 193 0.63 -5.83 15.34
N GLN A 194 -0.12 -5.14 16.19
CA GLN A 194 -0.70 -5.72 17.38
C GLN A 194 -1.86 -6.57 16.89
N THR A 195 -1.54 -7.80 16.62
CA THR A 195 -2.44 -8.92 16.69
C THR A 195 -2.94 -8.98 18.13
N ASP A 196 -4.14 -8.48 18.37
CA ASP A 196 -5.02 -8.99 19.42
C ASP A 196 -5.88 -10.10 18.84
#